data_e815d686facaa2ccb454a094307c8357
#
_entry.id   e815d686facaa2ccb454a094307c8357
#
_cell.length_a   1.000
_cell.length_b   1.000
_cell.length_c   1.000
_cell.angle_alpha   90.00
_cell.angle_beta   90.00
_cell.angle_gamma   90.00
#
_symmetry.space_group_name_H-M   'P 1'
#
loop_
_entity.id
_entity.type
_entity.pdbx_description
1 polymer ?
#
loop_
_entity_poly.entity_id
_entity_poly.type
_entity_poly.pdbx_seq_one_letter_code
_entity_poly.pdbx_strand_id
1 'polypeptide(L)'
;MHIVLLARKTLYTQPGGDTVQVEETASALRRCGHEASIVLAGDALPRKANVLHGFNLGRPADLLPYFRSFKGKKILSSIYVDYSLADQQRFPVLYSLVGKHGLEYVKTIARALNGSDRFPGAQYMAVGQKSQVCTLLRLTDLLITSSKSEKERIQDDFGSLSCRVRTVPLGIGASFLELYEEAKERKGLLLLGRLEWLKNQKTIITWATANNWPLTVVGDANTNQRKYYDDCLAQAGPTVTFLPYTAGEELKQLLRTHHTLLIPSHFETFSLVGWEAAAQGMQVLYNDVADMNETLAPVGIPIQIEDKASAVTAITAALNGNLEQKKSHDLLSSRSWDTVILALLEAYA
;
A
#
# COMPACT_ATOMS: atom_id res chain seq x y z
N MET A 1 -7.85 24.06 12.09
CA MET A 1 -6.38 24.00 11.86
C MET A 1 -6.12 23.88 10.38
N HIS A 2 -4.98 24.40 9.91
CA HIS A 2 -4.49 24.11 8.57
C HIS A 2 -3.43 23.00 8.61
N ILE A 3 -3.72 21.87 8.01
CA ILE A 3 -2.88 20.67 7.97
C ILE A 3 -2.34 20.52 6.55
N VAL A 4 -1.03 20.45 6.40
CA VAL A 4 -0.37 20.18 5.12
C VAL A 4 0.01 18.73 5.04
N LEU A 5 -0.50 18.02 4.03
CA LEU A 5 -0.19 16.64 3.70
C LEU A 5 0.93 16.63 2.65
N LEU A 6 2.14 16.32 3.08
CA LEU A 6 3.33 16.31 2.21
C LEU A 6 3.55 14.92 1.63
N ALA A 7 3.45 14.83 0.32
CA ALA A 7 3.58 13.56 -0.43
C ALA A 7 4.70 13.63 -1.46
N ARG A 8 5.08 12.46 -1.99
CA ARG A 8 6.08 12.34 -3.05
C ARG A 8 5.70 13.08 -4.33
N LYS A 9 6.70 13.56 -5.07
CA LYS A 9 6.52 14.29 -6.35
C LYS A 9 5.64 13.54 -7.36
N THR A 10 5.77 12.22 -7.42
CA THR A 10 5.09 11.36 -8.39
C THR A 10 3.75 10.79 -7.90
N LEU A 11 3.12 11.41 -6.88
CA LEU A 11 1.88 10.92 -6.28
C LEU A 11 0.79 10.61 -7.32
N TYR A 12 0.58 11.53 -8.27
CA TYR A 12 -0.47 11.44 -9.29
C TYR A 12 -0.01 10.85 -10.63
N THR A 13 1.29 10.86 -10.92
CA THR A 13 1.82 10.25 -12.14
C THR A 13 2.09 8.76 -12.00
N GLN A 14 2.20 8.27 -10.77
CA GLN A 14 2.36 6.84 -10.43
C GLN A 14 1.48 6.51 -9.24
N PRO A 15 0.15 6.51 -9.39
CA PRO A 15 -0.78 6.31 -8.27
C PRO A 15 -0.60 4.92 -7.62
N GLY A 16 -0.90 4.85 -6.33
CA GLY A 16 -0.83 3.64 -5.53
C GLY A 16 -1.62 3.78 -4.22
N GLY A 17 -1.47 2.84 -3.31
CA GLY A 17 -2.15 2.88 -2.01
C GLY A 17 -1.80 4.12 -1.18
N ASP A 18 -0.60 4.67 -1.34
CA ASP A 18 -0.21 5.94 -0.73
C ASP A 18 -0.98 7.14 -1.28
N THR A 19 -1.35 7.12 -2.56
CA THR A 19 -2.19 8.16 -3.18
C THR A 19 -3.57 8.16 -2.53
N VAL A 20 -4.20 6.99 -2.43
CA VAL A 20 -5.50 6.81 -1.76
C VAL A 20 -5.43 7.29 -0.31
N GLN A 21 -4.40 6.89 0.43
CA GLN A 21 -4.24 7.29 1.82
C GLN A 21 -4.13 8.81 1.98
N VAL A 22 -3.36 9.50 1.14
CA VAL A 22 -3.21 10.96 1.20
C VAL A 22 -4.52 11.67 0.87
N GLU A 23 -5.20 11.27 -0.20
CA GLU A 23 -6.44 11.87 -0.67
C GLU A 23 -7.59 11.67 0.32
N GLU A 24 -7.76 10.45 0.82
CA GLU A 24 -8.80 10.14 1.80
C GLU A 24 -8.53 10.83 3.14
N THR A 25 -7.28 10.92 3.58
CA THR A 25 -6.90 11.69 4.76
C THR A 25 -7.27 13.17 4.58
N ALA A 26 -6.94 13.77 3.42
CA ALA A 26 -7.29 15.17 3.12
C ALA A 26 -8.81 15.39 3.11
N SER A 27 -9.53 14.48 2.45
CA SER A 27 -10.98 14.52 2.33
C SER A 27 -11.67 14.42 3.70
N ALA A 28 -11.26 13.46 4.52
CA ALA A 28 -11.80 13.26 5.86
C ALA A 28 -11.50 14.44 6.80
N LEU A 29 -10.29 15.01 6.73
CA LEU A 29 -9.95 16.23 7.48
C LEU A 29 -10.85 17.42 7.12
N ARG A 30 -11.14 17.59 5.82
CA ARG A 30 -12.03 18.67 5.34
C ARG A 30 -13.47 18.44 5.83
N ARG A 31 -13.98 17.21 5.82
CA ARG A 31 -15.30 16.87 6.39
C ARG A 31 -15.38 17.17 7.89
N CYS A 32 -14.27 17.04 8.61
CA CYS A 32 -14.17 17.43 10.03
C CYS A 32 -13.96 18.95 10.25
N GLY A 33 -14.08 19.80 9.22
CA GLY A 33 -13.98 21.25 9.34
C GLY A 33 -12.56 21.79 9.43
N HIS A 34 -11.56 21.02 9.01
CA HIS A 34 -10.16 21.45 8.94
C HIS A 34 -9.78 21.87 7.52
N GLU A 35 -8.86 22.82 7.42
CA GLU A 35 -8.19 23.12 6.16
C GLU A 35 -7.11 22.06 5.92
N ALA A 36 -7.18 21.34 4.79
CA ALA A 36 -6.22 20.32 4.41
C ALA A 36 -5.70 20.57 3.00
N SER A 37 -4.39 20.76 2.86
CA SER A 37 -3.70 20.99 1.59
C SER A 37 -2.75 19.86 1.30
N ILE A 38 -2.86 19.26 0.09
CA ILE A 38 -1.87 18.28 -0.39
C ILE A 38 -0.76 19.07 -1.08
N VAL A 39 0.49 18.85 -0.68
CA VAL A 39 1.69 19.46 -1.23
C VAL A 39 2.62 18.36 -1.72
N LEU A 40 3.10 18.46 -2.94
CA LEU A 40 4.06 17.51 -3.49
C LEU A 40 5.50 17.92 -3.17
N ALA A 41 6.37 16.95 -3.00
CA ALA A 41 7.79 17.20 -2.78
C ALA A 41 8.38 18.01 -3.94
N GLY A 42 8.91 19.18 -3.62
CA GLY A 42 9.39 20.19 -4.59
C GLY A 42 8.59 21.49 -4.55
N ASP A 43 7.34 21.44 -4.11
CA ASP A 43 6.48 22.64 -4.04
C ASP A 43 6.65 23.39 -2.70
N ALA A 44 6.24 24.65 -2.67
CA ALA A 44 6.33 25.47 -1.47
C ALA A 44 5.18 25.14 -0.48
N LEU A 45 5.50 25.16 0.82
CA LEU A 45 4.48 25.03 1.86
C LEU A 45 3.63 26.32 1.98
N PRO A 46 2.33 26.19 2.29
CA PRO A 46 1.50 27.32 2.68
C PRO A 46 2.07 28.03 3.93
N ARG A 47 1.98 29.37 3.94
CA ARG A 47 2.62 30.20 4.98
C ARG A 47 2.02 30.03 6.39
N LYS A 48 0.77 29.60 6.52
CA LYS A 48 0.01 29.53 7.79
C LYS A 48 -0.36 28.10 8.20
N ALA A 49 0.43 27.09 7.84
CA ALA A 49 0.19 25.73 8.25
C ALA A 49 0.49 25.51 9.74
N ASN A 50 -0.39 24.80 10.44
CA ASN A 50 -0.21 24.40 11.84
C ASN A 50 0.49 23.06 11.99
N VAL A 51 0.20 22.13 11.09
CA VAL A 51 0.69 20.74 11.11
C VAL A 51 1.27 20.40 9.75
N LEU A 52 2.43 19.78 9.76
CA LEU A 52 3.03 19.12 8.59
C LEU A 52 2.93 17.60 8.78
N HIS A 53 2.14 16.95 7.95
CA HIS A 53 1.99 15.51 7.93
C HIS A 53 2.65 14.93 6.69
N GLY A 54 3.83 14.35 6.83
CA GLY A 54 4.56 13.69 5.75
C GLY A 54 4.13 12.24 5.56
N PHE A 55 4.30 11.72 4.35
CA PHE A 55 3.97 10.33 3.99
C PHE A 55 5.18 9.64 3.38
N ASN A 56 5.42 8.39 3.79
CA ASN A 56 6.45 7.48 3.31
C ASN A 56 7.86 7.71 3.92
N LEU A 57 8.12 7.01 5.02
CA LEU A 57 9.40 7.01 5.74
C LEU A 57 10.59 6.62 4.84
N GLY A 58 10.36 5.78 3.82
CA GLY A 58 11.38 5.34 2.87
C GLY A 58 11.90 6.44 1.95
N ARG A 59 11.31 7.65 1.99
CA ARG A 59 11.67 8.79 1.13
C ARG A 59 12.19 10.02 1.90
N PRO A 60 13.23 9.88 2.73
CA PRO A 60 13.74 10.98 3.54
C PRO A 60 14.25 12.16 2.70
N ALA A 61 14.74 11.93 1.47
CA ALA A 61 15.18 12.99 0.57
C ALA A 61 14.05 13.97 0.21
N ASP A 62 12.82 13.46 0.08
CA ASP A 62 11.63 14.27 -0.23
C ASP A 62 11.13 15.04 1.00
N LEU A 63 11.20 14.46 2.19
CA LEU A 63 10.56 14.98 3.40
C LEU A 63 11.46 15.87 4.25
N LEU A 64 12.75 15.55 4.38
CA LEU A 64 13.66 16.22 5.30
C LEU A 64 13.79 17.74 5.10
N PRO A 65 13.85 18.29 3.86
CA PRO A 65 13.93 19.75 3.68
C PRO A 65 12.77 20.48 4.36
N TYR A 66 11.59 19.89 4.30
CA TYR A 66 10.38 20.45 4.91
C TYR A 66 10.35 20.24 6.42
N PHE A 67 10.67 19.05 6.90
CA PHE A 67 10.70 18.75 8.34
C PHE A 67 11.72 19.58 9.10
N ARG A 68 12.83 19.99 8.47
CA ARG A 68 13.83 20.91 9.06
C ARG A 68 13.36 22.34 9.14
N SER A 69 12.66 22.83 8.13
CA SER A 69 12.25 24.23 8.04
C SER A 69 10.92 24.52 8.75
N PHE A 70 10.05 23.52 8.87
CA PHE A 70 8.74 23.68 9.47
C PHE A 70 8.81 23.84 10.99
N LYS A 71 8.10 24.85 11.53
CA LYS A 71 8.11 25.20 12.96
C LYS A 71 6.94 24.63 13.77
N GLY A 72 5.87 24.19 13.10
CA GLY A 72 4.71 23.56 13.73
C GLY A 72 4.93 22.06 14.02
N LYS A 73 3.84 21.39 14.36
CA LYS A 73 3.82 19.96 14.67
C LYS A 73 4.12 19.12 13.43
N LYS A 74 5.00 18.14 13.56
CA LYS A 74 5.47 17.27 12.47
C LYS A 74 5.03 15.84 12.71
N ILE A 75 4.20 15.33 11.83
CA ILE A 75 3.65 13.98 11.87
C ILE A 75 4.13 13.22 10.64
N LEU A 76 4.36 11.94 10.77
CA LEU A 76 4.82 11.08 9.69
C LEU A 76 3.99 9.80 9.64
N SER A 77 3.25 9.58 8.56
CA SER A 77 2.73 8.24 8.23
C SER A 77 3.82 7.43 7.54
N SER A 78 4.17 6.31 8.14
CA SER A 78 5.37 5.55 7.77
C SER A 78 5.32 4.96 6.37
N ILE A 79 4.23 4.31 5.99
CA ILE A 79 4.12 3.55 4.71
C ILE A 79 5.42 2.78 4.42
N TYR A 80 5.87 2.01 5.42
CA TYR A 80 7.19 1.39 5.38
C TYR A 80 7.14 0.00 4.78
N VAL A 81 7.37 -0.06 3.45
CA VAL A 81 7.40 -1.30 2.67
C VAL A 81 8.76 -1.97 2.79
N ASP A 82 8.78 -3.28 3.06
CA ASP A 82 10.00 -4.09 2.96
C ASP A 82 10.19 -4.64 1.55
N TYR A 83 11.14 -4.08 0.83
CA TYR A 83 11.54 -4.53 -0.49
C TYR A 83 12.67 -5.56 -0.48
N SER A 84 13.14 -6.02 0.69
CA SER A 84 14.35 -6.86 0.81
C SER A 84 14.28 -8.11 -0.07
N LEU A 85 13.14 -8.82 -0.07
CA LEU A 85 12.96 -10.02 -0.90
C LEU A 85 13.03 -9.70 -2.41
N ALA A 86 12.34 -8.64 -2.83
CA ALA A 86 12.35 -8.23 -4.23
C ALA A 86 13.74 -7.74 -4.68
N ASP A 87 14.44 -7.06 -3.78
CA ASP A 87 15.77 -6.52 -4.02
C ASP A 87 16.84 -7.63 -4.09
N GLN A 88 16.76 -8.61 -3.21
CA GLN A 88 17.63 -9.79 -3.24
C GLN A 88 17.46 -10.58 -4.54
N GLN A 89 16.23 -10.76 -4.98
CA GLN A 89 15.96 -11.45 -6.22
C GLN A 89 16.45 -10.67 -7.45
N ARG A 90 16.21 -9.36 -7.48
CA ARG A 90 16.50 -8.53 -8.66
C ARG A 90 17.97 -8.14 -8.76
N PHE A 91 18.64 -7.91 -7.63
CA PHE A 91 20.00 -7.40 -7.52
C PHE A 91 20.83 -8.19 -6.50
N PRO A 92 20.94 -9.54 -6.64
CA PRO A 92 21.53 -10.38 -5.58
C PRO A 92 22.95 -9.97 -5.19
N VAL A 93 23.81 -9.73 -6.18
CA VAL A 93 25.21 -9.33 -5.95
C VAL A 93 25.29 -7.94 -5.29
N LEU A 94 24.55 -6.97 -5.82
CA LEU A 94 24.58 -5.61 -5.26
C LEU A 94 23.99 -5.60 -3.85
N TYR A 95 22.88 -6.32 -3.62
CA TYR A 95 22.28 -6.41 -2.28
C TYR A 95 23.25 -7.05 -1.27
N SER A 96 23.99 -8.09 -1.65
CA SER A 96 24.97 -8.72 -0.75
C SER A 96 26.13 -7.78 -0.38
N LEU A 97 26.51 -6.85 -1.27
CA LEU A 97 27.59 -5.89 -1.05
C LEU A 97 27.17 -4.69 -0.22
N VAL A 98 26.01 -4.12 -0.49
CA VAL A 98 25.59 -2.82 0.10
C VAL A 98 24.44 -2.95 1.10
N GLY A 99 23.77 -4.09 1.17
CA GLY A 99 22.62 -4.35 2.02
C GLY A 99 21.37 -3.54 1.64
N LYS A 100 20.29 -3.70 2.43
CA LYS A 100 18.98 -3.05 2.23
C LYS A 100 19.08 -1.53 2.07
N HIS A 101 19.73 -0.87 3.01
CA HIS A 101 19.81 0.59 3.03
C HIS A 101 20.75 1.17 1.98
N GLY A 102 21.82 0.46 1.65
CA GLY A 102 22.72 0.85 0.56
C GLY A 102 22.04 0.73 -0.79
N LEU A 103 21.25 -0.31 -1.01
CA LEU A 103 20.50 -0.45 -2.25
C LEU A 103 19.40 0.62 -2.38
N GLU A 104 18.68 0.97 -1.31
CA GLU A 104 17.73 2.08 -1.32
C GLU A 104 18.42 3.43 -1.61
N TYR A 105 19.64 3.63 -1.11
CA TYR A 105 20.45 4.79 -1.46
C TYR A 105 20.73 4.85 -2.98
N VAL A 106 21.19 3.75 -3.57
CA VAL A 106 21.44 3.67 -5.02
C VAL A 106 20.17 3.91 -5.82
N LYS A 107 19.06 3.30 -5.43
CA LYS A 107 17.75 3.49 -6.07
C LYS A 107 17.26 4.94 -5.99
N THR A 108 17.49 5.62 -4.86
CA THR A 108 17.14 7.04 -4.70
C THR A 108 17.91 7.93 -5.67
N ILE A 109 19.22 7.71 -5.83
CA ILE A 109 20.04 8.43 -6.80
C ILE A 109 19.55 8.14 -8.23
N ALA A 110 19.32 6.87 -8.57
CA ALA A 110 18.84 6.48 -9.89
C ALA A 110 17.49 7.13 -10.23
N ARG A 111 16.55 7.18 -9.28
CA ARG A 111 15.24 7.85 -9.45
C ARG A 111 15.41 9.35 -9.67
N ALA A 112 16.33 9.99 -8.95
CA ALA A 112 16.62 11.42 -9.13
C ALA A 112 17.22 11.71 -10.49
N LEU A 113 18.17 10.90 -10.97
CA LEU A 113 18.78 11.04 -12.30
C LEU A 113 17.76 10.85 -13.43
N ASN A 114 16.79 9.97 -13.25
CA ASN A 114 15.70 9.74 -14.21
C ASN A 114 14.56 10.76 -14.11
N GLY A 115 14.69 11.79 -13.24
CA GLY A 115 13.67 12.83 -13.06
C GLY A 115 12.40 12.39 -12.31
N SER A 116 12.34 11.15 -11.83
CA SER A 116 11.20 10.61 -11.09
C SER A 116 11.09 11.16 -9.67
N ASP A 117 12.23 11.48 -9.05
CA ASP A 117 12.31 12.04 -7.71
C ASP A 117 13.08 13.35 -7.71
N ARG A 118 12.97 14.13 -6.63
CA ARG A 118 13.84 15.29 -6.39
C ARG A 118 15.28 14.81 -6.20
N PHE A 119 16.26 15.56 -6.73
CA PHE A 119 17.66 15.25 -6.49
C PHE A 119 17.97 15.38 -4.99
N PRO A 120 18.51 14.34 -4.34
CA PRO A 120 18.82 14.39 -2.92
C PRO A 120 19.89 15.43 -2.63
N GLY A 121 19.73 16.18 -1.54
CA GLY A 121 20.70 17.21 -1.14
C GLY A 121 22.06 16.63 -0.76
N ALA A 122 23.11 17.49 -0.71
CA ALA A 122 24.48 17.09 -0.40
C ALA A 122 24.61 16.27 0.89
N GLN A 123 23.80 16.57 1.91
CA GLN A 123 23.82 15.84 3.16
C GLN A 123 23.32 14.40 2.99
N TYR A 124 22.29 14.16 2.14
CA TYR A 124 21.86 12.79 1.84
C TYR A 124 22.98 12.01 1.14
N MET A 125 23.65 12.65 0.18
CA MET A 125 24.78 12.05 -0.54
C MET A 125 25.93 11.66 0.39
N ALA A 126 26.19 12.48 1.43
CA ALA A 126 27.29 12.25 2.37
C ALA A 126 27.01 11.15 3.41
N VAL A 127 25.75 11.05 3.91
CA VAL A 127 25.46 10.19 5.08
C VAL A 127 24.56 8.99 4.76
N GLY A 128 23.97 8.93 3.59
CA GLY A 128 23.18 7.80 3.07
C GLY A 128 21.77 7.66 3.64
N GLN A 129 21.06 6.67 3.16
CA GLN A 129 19.63 6.42 3.42
C GLN A 129 19.33 6.23 4.91
N LYS A 130 19.99 5.27 5.58
CA LYS A 130 19.69 4.91 6.98
C LYS A 130 19.82 6.11 7.92
N SER A 131 20.91 6.87 7.80
CA SER A 131 21.16 8.05 8.63
C SER A 131 20.12 9.15 8.39
N GLN A 132 19.66 9.32 7.15
CA GLN A 132 18.63 10.32 6.83
C GLN A 132 17.25 9.90 7.35
N VAL A 133 16.88 8.62 7.29
CA VAL A 133 15.66 8.10 7.93
C VAL A 133 15.71 8.31 9.45
N CYS A 134 16.83 7.97 10.11
CA CYS A 134 17.00 8.25 11.53
C CYS A 134 16.90 9.76 11.86
N THR A 135 17.38 10.63 10.97
CA THR A 135 17.24 12.08 11.14
C THR A 135 15.79 12.52 10.98
N LEU A 136 15.05 11.96 10.02
CA LEU A 136 13.62 12.24 9.82
C LEU A 136 12.83 11.81 11.06
N LEU A 137 13.07 10.61 11.58
CA LEU A 137 12.43 10.10 12.81
C LEU A 137 12.70 11.00 14.02
N ARG A 138 13.93 11.52 14.18
CA ARG A 138 14.25 12.49 15.26
C ARG A 138 13.55 13.84 15.13
N LEU A 139 13.22 14.26 13.90
CA LEU A 139 12.50 15.51 13.66
C LEU A 139 10.98 15.33 13.73
N THR A 140 10.50 14.10 13.78
CA THR A 140 9.09 13.75 13.85
C THR A 140 8.59 13.80 15.30
N ASP A 141 7.48 14.49 15.55
CA ASP A 141 6.85 14.54 16.87
C ASP A 141 6.01 13.28 17.11
N LEU A 142 5.36 12.77 16.03
CA LEU A 142 4.53 11.57 16.07
C LEU A 142 4.68 10.77 14.78
N LEU A 143 5.06 9.51 14.91
CA LEU A 143 5.05 8.51 13.85
C LEU A 143 3.73 7.73 13.89
N ILE A 144 3.07 7.62 12.74
CA ILE A 144 1.86 6.84 12.56
C ILE A 144 2.21 5.62 11.71
N THR A 145 1.94 4.43 12.25
CA THR A 145 2.07 3.16 11.54
C THR A 145 0.68 2.57 11.27
N SER A 146 0.51 1.82 10.20
CA SER A 146 -0.76 1.18 9.85
C SER A 146 -1.01 -0.13 10.60
N SER A 147 0.07 -0.74 11.14
CA SER A 147 0.05 -2.01 11.87
C SER A 147 1.14 -2.05 12.95
N LYS A 148 1.05 -3.02 13.85
CA LYS A 148 2.09 -3.29 14.84
C LYS A 148 3.34 -3.86 14.15
N SER A 149 3.16 -4.79 13.21
CA SER A 149 4.24 -5.36 12.42
C SER A 149 5.05 -4.29 11.69
N GLU A 150 4.39 -3.25 11.15
CA GLU A 150 5.08 -2.12 10.54
C GLU A 150 5.93 -1.36 11.56
N LYS A 151 5.40 -1.11 12.78
CA LYS A 151 6.15 -0.49 13.87
C LYS A 151 7.38 -1.31 14.25
N GLU A 152 7.22 -2.62 14.45
CA GLU A 152 8.30 -3.54 14.83
C GLU A 152 9.41 -3.55 13.77
N ARG A 153 9.05 -3.65 12.50
CA ARG A 153 9.98 -3.58 11.36
C ARG A 153 10.77 -2.26 11.33
N ILE A 154 10.12 -1.12 11.63
CA ILE A 154 10.83 0.16 11.72
C ILE A 154 11.82 0.15 12.91
N GLN A 155 11.44 -0.44 14.03
CA GLN A 155 12.34 -0.57 15.18
C GLN A 155 13.52 -1.50 14.91
N ASP A 156 13.31 -2.60 14.21
CA ASP A 156 14.37 -3.53 13.80
C ASP A 156 15.39 -2.87 12.86
N ASP A 157 14.91 -2.07 11.91
CA ASP A 157 15.78 -1.40 10.93
C ASP A 157 16.51 -0.16 11.46
N PHE A 158 15.89 0.60 12.36
CA PHE A 158 16.37 1.93 12.79
C PHE A 158 16.63 2.03 14.29
N GLY A 159 16.33 0.99 15.08
CA GLY A 159 16.51 0.97 16.53
C GLY A 159 15.39 1.69 17.29
N SER A 160 15.70 2.07 18.54
CA SER A 160 14.74 2.76 19.41
C SER A 160 14.26 4.09 18.80
N LEU A 161 12.95 4.28 18.76
CA LEU A 161 12.33 5.46 18.19
C LEU A 161 12.29 6.59 19.24
N SER A 162 12.80 7.75 18.86
CA SER A 162 12.81 8.95 19.72
C SER A 162 11.47 9.72 19.69
N CYS A 163 10.63 9.46 18.70
CA CYS A 163 9.30 10.08 18.58
C CYS A 163 8.22 9.20 19.23
N ARG A 164 7.07 9.83 19.53
CA ARG A 164 5.86 9.06 19.89
C ARG A 164 5.43 8.22 18.70
N VAL A 165 4.89 7.02 18.97
CA VAL A 165 4.36 6.15 17.91
C VAL A 165 2.91 5.80 18.21
N ARG A 166 2.07 5.91 17.20
CA ARG A 166 0.66 5.49 17.28
C ARG A 166 0.35 4.59 16.07
N THR A 167 -0.25 3.45 16.34
CA THR A 167 -0.77 2.59 15.26
C THR A 167 -2.20 3.02 14.95
N VAL A 168 -2.42 3.46 13.71
CA VAL A 168 -3.72 3.88 13.19
C VAL A 168 -3.92 3.14 11.86
N PRO A 169 -4.77 2.11 11.84
CA PRO A 169 -5.06 1.37 10.60
C PRO A 169 -5.73 2.27 9.57
N LEU A 170 -5.62 1.92 8.30
CA LEU A 170 -6.24 2.70 7.22
C LEU A 170 -7.76 2.47 7.16
N GLY A 171 -8.46 3.45 6.61
CA GLY A 171 -9.92 3.42 6.42
C GLY A 171 -10.32 2.83 5.07
N ILE A 172 -11.59 2.47 4.95
CA ILE A 172 -12.27 2.13 3.69
C ILE A 172 -12.89 3.42 3.15
N GLY A 173 -12.75 3.67 1.84
CA GLY A 173 -13.39 4.79 1.18
C GLY A 173 -14.92 4.72 1.31
N ALA A 174 -15.57 5.85 1.60
CA ALA A 174 -17.01 5.91 1.86
C ALA A 174 -17.83 5.28 0.72
N SER A 175 -17.42 5.46 -0.53
CA SER A 175 -18.09 4.89 -1.70
C SER A 175 -18.11 3.36 -1.75
N PHE A 176 -17.20 2.67 -1.03
CA PHE A 176 -17.22 1.22 -0.91
C PHE A 176 -18.10 0.71 0.25
N LEU A 177 -18.53 1.61 1.14
CA LEU A 177 -19.43 1.30 2.26
C LEU A 177 -20.90 1.59 1.93
N GLU A 178 -21.18 2.20 0.78
CA GLU A 178 -22.53 2.44 0.31
C GLU A 178 -23.28 1.12 0.05
N LEU A 179 -24.58 1.12 0.34
CA LEU A 179 -25.44 -0.01 0.01
C LEU A 179 -25.48 -0.21 -1.52
N TYR A 180 -25.42 -1.44 -1.94
CA TYR A 180 -25.47 -1.82 -3.35
C TYR A 180 -26.39 -3.03 -3.54
N GLU A 181 -26.92 -3.18 -4.75
CA GLU A 181 -27.62 -4.40 -5.13
C GLU A 181 -26.60 -5.52 -5.34
N GLU A 182 -26.78 -6.63 -4.64
CA GLU A 182 -25.93 -7.78 -4.85
C GLU A 182 -26.11 -8.34 -6.25
N ALA A 183 -25.01 -8.63 -6.92
CA ALA A 183 -25.07 -9.32 -8.21
C ALA A 183 -25.75 -10.68 -8.04
N LYS A 184 -26.68 -11.02 -8.93
CA LYS A 184 -27.40 -12.31 -8.92
C LYS A 184 -26.43 -13.50 -8.96
N GLU A 185 -25.30 -13.32 -9.60
CA GLU A 185 -24.25 -14.33 -9.72
C GLU A 185 -22.88 -13.65 -9.79
N ARG A 186 -21.97 -14.08 -8.94
CA ARG A 186 -20.56 -13.65 -8.94
C ARG A 186 -19.71 -14.74 -9.58
N LYS A 187 -18.74 -14.37 -10.41
CA LYS A 187 -17.94 -15.35 -11.18
C LYS A 187 -16.46 -15.03 -11.12
N GLY A 188 -15.66 -16.09 -11.03
CA GLY A 188 -14.23 -16.03 -11.24
C GLY A 188 -13.42 -15.34 -10.13
N LEU A 189 -12.15 -15.28 -10.38
CA LEU A 189 -11.12 -14.72 -9.52
C LEU A 189 -10.72 -13.32 -10.00
N LEU A 190 -10.28 -12.48 -9.06
CA LEU A 190 -9.78 -11.14 -9.34
C LEU A 190 -8.40 -10.95 -8.72
N LEU A 191 -7.47 -10.40 -9.47
CA LEU A 191 -6.21 -9.85 -9.00
C LEU A 191 -6.21 -8.35 -9.24
N LEU A 192 -5.96 -7.55 -8.20
CA LEU A 192 -5.96 -6.09 -8.28
C LEU A 192 -4.63 -5.51 -7.81
N GLY A 193 -4.08 -4.58 -8.60
CA GLY A 193 -2.91 -3.80 -8.24
C GLY A 193 -1.85 -3.78 -9.33
N ARG A 194 -0.81 -2.97 -9.13
CA ARG A 194 0.30 -2.90 -10.08
C ARG A 194 0.93 -4.27 -10.30
N LEU A 195 1.19 -4.59 -11.55
CA LEU A 195 1.89 -5.84 -11.87
C LEU A 195 3.37 -5.68 -11.56
N GLU A 196 3.77 -6.29 -10.45
CA GLU A 196 5.14 -6.25 -9.94
C GLU A 196 5.45 -7.52 -9.14
N TRP A 197 6.72 -7.88 -9.09
CA TRP A 197 7.17 -9.12 -8.46
C TRP A 197 6.66 -9.28 -7.01
N LEU A 198 6.65 -8.18 -6.24
CA LEU A 198 6.22 -8.20 -4.84
C LEU A 198 4.74 -8.61 -4.68
N LYS A 199 3.91 -8.36 -5.70
CA LYS A 199 2.49 -8.73 -5.72
C LYS A 199 2.25 -10.17 -6.18
N ASN A 200 3.25 -10.86 -6.71
CA ASN A 200 3.24 -12.29 -7.05
C ASN A 200 2.07 -12.78 -7.94
N GLN A 201 1.55 -11.90 -8.82
CA GLN A 201 0.43 -12.26 -9.71
C GLN A 201 0.77 -13.41 -10.63
N LYS A 202 2.04 -13.53 -11.07
CA LYS A 202 2.51 -14.58 -11.99
C LYS A 202 2.20 -15.98 -11.49
N THR A 203 2.35 -16.23 -10.20
CA THR A 203 2.03 -17.53 -9.57
C THR A 203 0.55 -17.90 -9.77
N ILE A 204 -0.35 -16.96 -9.48
CA ILE A 204 -1.79 -17.20 -9.63
C ILE A 204 -2.19 -17.34 -11.10
N ILE A 205 -1.62 -16.52 -11.99
CA ILE A 205 -1.86 -16.61 -13.44
C ILE A 205 -1.47 -18.01 -13.96
N THR A 206 -0.31 -18.51 -13.55
CA THR A 206 0.15 -19.86 -13.91
C THR A 206 -0.82 -20.95 -13.41
N TRP A 207 -1.31 -20.83 -12.17
CA TRP A 207 -2.25 -21.79 -11.62
C TRP A 207 -3.65 -21.68 -12.24
N ALA A 208 -4.13 -20.47 -12.51
CA ALA A 208 -5.41 -20.25 -13.17
C ALA A 208 -5.41 -20.86 -14.57
N THR A 209 -4.34 -20.68 -15.32
CA THR A 209 -4.14 -21.29 -16.64
C THR A 209 -4.16 -22.83 -16.56
N ALA A 210 -3.40 -23.41 -15.62
CA ALA A 210 -3.31 -24.87 -15.47
C ALA A 210 -4.62 -25.53 -15.02
N ASN A 211 -5.47 -24.82 -14.26
CA ASN A 211 -6.74 -25.31 -13.73
C ASN A 211 -7.96 -24.77 -14.49
N ASN A 212 -7.78 -24.03 -15.57
CA ASN A 212 -8.84 -23.37 -16.35
C ASN A 212 -9.76 -22.47 -15.49
N TRP A 213 -9.23 -21.81 -14.46
CA TRP A 213 -10.01 -20.88 -13.63
C TRP A 213 -10.23 -19.56 -14.39
N PRO A 214 -11.47 -19.02 -14.38
CA PRO A 214 -11.71 -17.67 -14.85
C PRO A 214 -10.98 -16.68 -13.93
N LEU A 215 -10.04 -15.91 -14.50
CA LEU A 215 -9.23 -14.94 -13.76
C LEU A 215 -9.20 -13.61 -14.49
N THR A 216 -9.54 -12.53 -13.78
CA THR A 216 -9.33 -11.16 -14.23
C THR A 216 -8.16 -10.54 -13.48
N VAL A 217 -7.20 -10.00 -14.23
CA VAL A 217 -6.03 -9.29 -13.70
C VAL A 217 -6.17 -7.82 -14.05
N VAL A 218 -6.24 -6.96 -13.03
CA VAL A 218 -6.48 -5.52 -13.21
C VAL A 218 -5.29 -4.72 -12.70
N GLY A 219 -4.71 -3.92 -13.57
CA GLY A 219 -3.62 -2.99 -13.26
C GLY A 219 -2.54 -2.94 -14.32
N ASP A 220 -1.68 -1.94 -14.17
CA ASP A 220 -0.56 -1.70 -15.09
C ASP A 220 0.78 -2.01 -14.42
N ALA A 221 1.81 -2.18 -15.22
CA ALA A 221 3.18 -2.30 -14.76
C ALA A 221 3.93 -0.97 -14.90
N ASN A 222 4.69 -0.60 -13.89
CA ASN A 222 5.67 0.47 -14.03
C ASN A 222 6.76 0.08 -15.05
N THR A 223 7.41 1.06 -15.66
CA THR A 223 8.48 0.86 -16.65
C THR A 223 9.56 -0.13 -16.18
N ASN A 224 9.91 -0.10 -14.91
CA ASN A 224 10.91 -1.00 -14.32
C ASN A 224 10.39 -2.43 -14.04
N GLN A 225 9.10 -2.70 -14.22
CA GLN A 225 8.45 -4.00 -14.06
C GLN A 225 7.94 -4.57 -15.40
N ARG A 226 8.30 -3.97 -16.53
CA ARG A 226 7.85 -4.39 -17.85
C ARG A 226 8.12 -5.86 -18.12
N LYS A 227 9.33 -6.32 -17.81
CA LYS A 227 9.69 -7.75 -17.96
C LYS A 227 8.77 -8.67 -17.16
N TYR A 228 8.44 -8.30 -15.91
CA TYR A 228 7.51 -9.09 -15.08
C TYR A 228 6.10 -9.13 -15.70
N TYR A 229 5.64 -8.01 -16.23
CA TYR A 229 4.36 -7.92 -16.95
C TYR A 229 4.34 -8.83 -18.19
N ASP A 230 5.38 -8.75 -19.01
CA ASP A 230 5.50 -9.58 -20.23
C ASP A 230 5.57 -11.08 -19.85
N ASP A 231 6.27 -11.44 -18.78
CA ASP A 231 6.29 -12.80 -18.24
C ASP A 231 4.87 -13.25 -17.76
N CYS A 232 4.08 -12.37 -17.17
CA CYS A 232 2.69 -12.66 -16.79
C CYS A 232 1.81 -12.91 -18.00
N LEU A 233 1.92 -12.09 -19.04
CA LEU A 233 1.21 -12.28 -20.31
C LEU A 233 1.57 -13.61 -20.97
N ALA A 234 2.85 -13.97 -20.99
CA ALA A 234 3.33 -15.22 -21.58
C ALA A 234 2.84 -16.50 -20.87
N GLN A 235 2.46 -16.39 -19.58
CA GLN A 235 1.92 -17.51 -18.79
C GLN A 235 0.39 -17.61 -18.84
N ALA A 236 -0.28 -16.59 -19.39
CA ALA A 236 -1.73 -16.51 -19.37
C ALA A 236 -2.36 -17.43 -20.44
N GLY A 237 -3.29 -18.27 -20.00
CA GLY A 237 -4.15 -19.09 -20.86
C GLY A 237 -5.44 -18.35 -21.25
N PRO A 238 -6.33 -19.01 -22.00
CA PRO A 238 -7.53 -18.40 -22.58
C PRO A 238 -8.57 -17.94 -21.54
N THR A 239 -8.48 -18.42 -20.29
CA THR A 239 -9.38 -18.05 -19.20
C THR A 239 -8.89 -16.86 -18.37
N VAL A 240 -7.72 -16.30 -18.73
CA VAL A 240 -7.11 -15.16 -18.03
C VAL A 240 -7.32 -13.88 -18.85
N THR A 241 -7.97 -12.88 -18.27
CA THR A 241 -8.22 -11.58 -18.89
C THR A 241 -7.42 -10.49 -18.19
N PHE A 242 -6.77 -9.62 -18.96
CA PHE A 242 -6.06 -8.44 -18.42
C PHE A 242 -6.87 -7.18 -18.70
N LEU A 243 -7.03 -6.36 -17.68
CA LEU A 243 -7.62 -5.02 -17.75
C LEU A 243 -6.61 -3.98 -17.28
N PRO A 244 -6.62 -2.77 -17.84
CA PRO A 244 -5.76 -1.68 -17.40
C PRO A 244 -6.10 -1.26 -15.96
N TYR A 245 -5.34 -0.31 -15.41
CA TYR A 245 -5.69 0.33 -14.15
C TYR A 245 -7.12 0.85 -14.17
N THR A 246 -7.89 0.46 -13.18
CA THR A 246 -9.32 0.75 -13.06
C THR A 246 -9.61 1.34 -11.69
N ALA A 247 -10.47 2.36 -11.62
CA ALA A 247 -10.81 3.07 -10.38
C ALA A 247 -12.30 3.48 -10.38
N GLY A 248 -12.76 4.06 -9.28
CA GLY A 248 -14.12 4.60 -9.18
C GLY A 248 -15.21 3.54 -9.34
N GLU A 249 -16.27 3.86 -10.10
CA GLU A 249 -17.43 2.97 -10.27
C GLU A 249 -17.10 1.69 -11.04
N GLU A 250 -16.19 1.75 -12.01
CA GLU A 250 -15.75 0.57 -12.75
C GLU A 250 -15.04 -0.43 -11.82
N LEU A 251 -14.22 0.04 -10.88
CA LEU A 251 -13.62 -0.82 -9.87
C LEU A 251 -14.67 -1.45 -8.96
N LYS A 252 -15.65 -0.67 -8.49
CA LYS A 252 -16.75 -1.20 -7.67
C LYS A 252 -17.53 -2.29 -8.42
N GLN A 253 -17.78 -2.08 -9.71
CA GLN A 253 -18.45 -3.07 -10.56
C GLN A 253 -17.65 -4.37 -10.65
N LEU A 254 -16.33 -4.30 -10.81
CA LEU A 254 -15.48 -5.49 -10.79
C LEU A 254 -15.57 -6.22 -9.44
N LEU A 255 -15.52 -5.48 -8.33
CA LEU A 255 -15.64 -6.06 -6.98
C LEU A 255 -17.01 -6.68 -6.71
N ARG A 256 -18.07 -6.18 -7.32
CA ARG A 256 -19.46 -6.71 -7.18
C ARG A 256 -19.71 -7.94 -8.04
N THR A 257 -19.02 -8.07 -9.17
CA THR A 257 -19.28 -9.14 -10.16
C THR A 257 -18.36 -10.34 -10.03
N HIS A 258 -17.16 -10.17 -9.42
CA HIS A 258 -16.25 -11.27 -9.18
C HIS A 258 -16.51 -11.95 -7.84
N HIS A 259 -16.15 -13.23 -7.74
CA HIS A 259 -16.41 -14.04 -6.54
C HIS A 259 -15.32 -13.84 -5.48
N THR A 260 -14.05 -13.95 -5.86
CA THR A 260 -12.92 -13.98 -4.93
C THR A 260 -11.80 -13.05 -5.37
N LEU A 261 -11.40 -12.16 -4.47
CA LEU A 261 -10.13 -11.42 -4.59
C LEU A 261 -8.99 -12.27 -4.07
N LEU A 262 -7.92 -12.40 -4.86
CA LEU A 262 -6.66 -13.01 -4.44
C LEU A 262 -5.60 -11.95 -4.20
N ILE A 263 -4.92 -12.03 -3.05
CA ILE A 263 -3.80 -11.18 -2.67
C ILE A 263 -2.58 -12.06 -2.43
N PRO A 264 -1.91 -12.55 -3.48
CA PRO A 264 -0.80 -13.49 -3.37
C PRO A 264 0.54 -12.82 -3.02
N SER A 265 0.51 -11.56 -2.62
CA SER A 265 1.68 -10.72 -2.39
C SER A 265 2.69 -11.36 -1.42
N HIS A 266 3.96 -11.22 -1.70
CA HIS A 266 5.02 -11.57 -0.74
C HIS A 266 5.06 -10.61 0.44
N PHE A 267 4.54 -9.39 0.25
CA PHE A 267 4.48 -8.35 1.28
C PHE A 267 3.40 -7.30 0.97
N GLU A 268 2.70 -6.86 2.03
CA GLU A 268 1.77 -5.72 2.04
C GLU A 268 1.89 -4.98 3.38
N THR A 269 1.79 -3.65 3.38
CA THR A 269 1.70 -2.88 4.62
C THR A 269 0.31 -2.93 5.22
N PHE A 270 -0.73 -2.82 4.40
CA PHE A 270 -2.12 -2.82 4.87
C PHE A 270 -3.11 -3.48 3.90
N SER A 271 -2.89 -3.37 2.58
CA SER A 271 -3.81 -3.86 1.53
C SER A 271 -5.23 -3.28 1.60
N LEU A 272 -5.38 -2.00 1.25
CA LEU A 272 -6.69 -1.32 1.15
C LEU A 272 -7.68 -2.12 0.29
N VAL A 273 -7.22 -2.66 -0.83
CA VAL A 273 -8.05 -3.42 -1.78
C VAL A 273 -8.71 -4.64 -1.16
N GLY A 274 -8.10 -5.28 -0.16
CA GLY A 274 -8.70 -6.39 0.58
C GLY A 274 -9.93 -5.95 1.38
N TRP A 275 -9.85 -4.79 2.02
CA TRP A 275 -10.97 -4.21 2.77
C TRP A 275 -12.07 -3.67 1.85
N GLU A 276 -11.71 -3.02 0.75
CA GLU A 276 -12.64 -2.55 -0.28
C GLU A 276 -13.42 -3.72 -0.92
N ALA A 277 -12.72 -4.81 -1.25
CA ALA A 277 -13.34 -6.01 -1.79
C ALA A 277 -14.29 -6.67 -0.79
N ALA A 278 -13.89 -6.79 0.48
CA ALA A 278 -14.76 -7.32 1.52
C ALA A 278 -16.01 -6.44 1.73
N ALA A 279 -15.87 -5.11 1.69
CA ALA A 279 -16.98 -4.18 1.77
C ALA A 279 -17.95 -4.31 0.61
N GLN A 280 -17.47 -4.68 -0.59
CA GLN A 280 -18.28 -4.96 -1.76
C GLN A 280 -18.72 -6.44 -1.87
N GLY A 281 -18.59 -7.19 -0.78
CA GLY A 281 -19.11 -8.53 -0.68
C GLY A 281 -18.27 -9.64 -1.30
N MET A 282 -17.05 -9.35 -1.79
CA MET A 282 -16.14 -10.38 -2.28
C MET A 282 -15.58 -11.24 -1.15
N GLN A 283 -15.28 -12.48 -1.45
CA GLN A 283 -14.38 -13.28 -0.64
C GLN A 283 -12.94 -12.83 -0.86
N VAL A 284 -12.15 -12.76 0.20
CA VAL A 284 -10.74 -12.36 0.14
C VAL A 284 -9.86 -13.52 0.57
N LEU A 285 -8.99 -13.98 -0.31
CA LEU A 285 -7.91 -14.92 0.01
C LEU A 285 -6.57 -14.20 -0.10
N TYR A 286 -5.74 -14.32 0.92
CA TYR A 286 -4.46 -13.63 0.95
C TYR A 286 -3.32 -14.57 1.36
N ASN A 287 -2.09 -14.27 0.92
CA ASN A 287 -0.91 -15.05 1.29
C ASN A 287 -0.67 -15.01 2.81
N ASP A 288 -0.47 -16.17 3.43
CA ASP A 288 -0.26 -16.34 4.87
C ASP A 288 1.13 -15.80 5.28
N VAL A 289 1.22 -14.47 5.43
CA VAL A 289 2.40 -13.78 5.95
C VAL A 289 1.99 -12.84 7.09
N ALA A 290 2.89 -12.64 8.05
CA ALA A 290 2.60 -11.97 9.32
C ALA A 290 1.92 -10.59 9.15
N ASP A 291 2.43 -9.76 8.23
CA ASP A 291 1.86 -8.41 7.99
C ASP A 291 0.42 -8.47 7.47
N MET A 292 0.13 -9.41 6.56
CA MET A 292 -1.23 -9.57 6.03
C MET A 292 -2.14 -10.23 7.03
N ASN A 293 -1.66 -11.17 7.84
CA ASN A 293 -2.46 -11.76 8.92
C ASN A 293 -2.93 -10.70 9.92
N GLU A 294 -2.07 -9.77 10.31
CA GLU A 294 -2.48 -8.67 11.19
C GLU A 294 -3.57 -7.79 10.58
N THR A 295 -3.45 -7.50 9.29
CA THR A 295 -4.29 -6.48 8.64
C THR A 295 -5.53 -7.04 7.94
N LEU A 296 -5.49 -8.28 7.42
CA LEU A 296 -6.56 -8.88 6.63
C LEU A 296 -7.33 -10.02 7.31
N ALA A 297 -6.82 -10.61 8.41
CA ALA A 297 -7.54 -11.68 9.11
C ALA A 297 -8.99 -11.35 9.49
N PRO A 298 -9.36 -10.08 9.79
CA PRO A 298 -10.76 -9.75 10.07
C PRO A 298 -11.70 -9.90 8.86
N VAL A 299 -11.19 -9.84 7.63
CA VAL A 299 -12.00 -9.76 6.40
C VAL A 299 -11.62 -10.82 5.35
N GLY A 300 -10.61 -11.63 5.59
CA GLY A 300 -10.10 -12.59 4.61
C GLY A 300 -9.67 -13.90 5.25
N ILE A 301 -9.25 -14.84 4.40
CA ILE A 301 -8.79 -16.15 4.75
C ILE A 301 -7.34 -16.30 4.28
N PRO A 302 -6.39 -16.64 5.16
CA PRO A 302 -5.00 -16.89 4.76
C PRO A 302 -4.89 -18.19 3.96
N ILE A 303 -4.04 -18.16 2.92
CA ILE A 303 -3.65 -19.33 2.14
C ILE A 303 -2.14 -19.39 2.01
N GLN A 304 -1.54 -20.58 2.09
CA GLN A 304 -0.10 -20.74 1.97
C GLN A 304 0.31 -20.85 0.51
N ILE A 305 0.73 -19.74 -0.10
CA ILE A 305 1.15 -19.71 -1.52
C ILE A 305 2.39 -20.60 -1.77
N GLU A 306 3.24 -20.80 -0.79
CA GLU A 306 4.41 -21.68 -0.87
C GLU A 306 4.00 -23.18 -0.96
N ASP A 307 2.85 -23.55 -0.40
CA ASP A 307 2.25 -24.88 -0.57
C ASP A 307 1.20 -24.84 -1.69
N LYS A 308 1.65 -25.11 -2.93
CA LYS A 308 0.79 -25.12 -4.11
C LYS A 308 -0.45 -25.99 -3.95
N ALA A 309 -0.33 -27.19 -3.37
CA ALA A 309 -1.45 -28.13 -3.29
C ALA A 309 -2.53 -27.60 -2.35
N SER A 310 -2.14 -27.10 -1.18
CA SER A 310 -3.04 -26.45 -0.22
C SER A 310 -3.69 -25.19 -0.81
N ALA A 311 -2.91 -24.31 -1.43
CA ALA A 311 -3.42 -23.08 -2.03
C ALA A 311 -4.42 -23.37 -3.17
N VAL A 312 -4.11 -24.28 -4.08
CA VAL A 312 -5.02 -24.68 -5.18
C VAL A 312 -6.32 -25.27 -4.63
N THR A 313 -6.26 -26.07 -3.59
CA THR A 313 -7.45 -26.62 -2.93
C THR A 313 -8.32 -25.50 -2.34
N ALA A 314 -7.71 -24.54 -1.62
CA ALA A 314 -8.43 -23.43 -1.01
C ALA A 314 -9.07 -22.51 -2.08
N ILE A 315 -8.34 -22.20 -3.15
CA ILE A 315 -8.85 -21.35 -4.26
C ILE A 315 -10.01 -22.08 -4.98
N THR A 316 -9.89 -23.37 -5.21
CA THR A 316 -10.96 -24.17 -5.82
C THR A 316 -12.21 -24.22 -4.92
N ALA A 317 -12.03 -24.40 -3.62
CA ALA A 317 -13.14 -24.36 -2.66
C ALA A 317 -13.83 -22.99 -2.64
N ALA A 318 -13.07 -21.91 -2.74
CA ALA A 318 -13.59 -20.56 -2.86
C ALA A 318 -14.46 -20.38 -4.12
N LEU A 319 -13.96 -20.80 -5.27
CA LEU A 319 -14.69 -20.72 -6.55
C LEU A 319 -16.02 -21.52 -6.53
N ASN A 320 -16.08 -22.58 -5.76
CA ASN A 320 -17.27 -23.44 -5.60
C ASN A 320 -18.23 -22.95 -4.49
N GLY A 321 -17.95 -21.80 -3.86
CA GLY A 321 -18.77 -21.25 -2.77
C GLY A 321 -18.69 -22.05 -1.45
N ASN A 322 -17.68 -22.91 -1.29
CA ASN A 322 -17.50 -23.80 -0.14
C ASN A 322 -16.67 -23.19 1.00
N LEU A 323 -16.40 -21.89 0.97
CA LEU A 323 -15.72 -21.20 2.06
C LEU A 323 -16.67 -20.20 2.73
N GLU A 324 -16.71 -20.22 4.07
CA GLU A 324 -17.48 -19.23 4.82
C GLU A 324 -16.86 -17.84 4.65
N GLN A 325 -17.69 -16.87 4.32
CA GLN A 325 -17.28 -15.50 4.18
C GLN A 325 -17.37 -14.78 5.52
N LYS A 326 -16.24 -14.29 6.02
CA LYS A 326 -16.23 -13.41 7.19
C LYS A 326 -16.73 -12.03 6.78
N LYS A 327 -17.99 -11.72 7.11
CA LYS A 327 -18.59 -10.40 6.91
C LYS A 327 -19.29 -9.97 8.19
N SER A 328 -18.85 -8.85 8.75
CA SER A 328 -19.62 -8.08 9.72
C SER A 328 -19.73 -6.64 9.18
N HIS A 329 -20.95 -6.19 8.91
CA HIS A 329 -21.21 -4.82 8.51
C HIS A 329 -20.68 -3.82 9.56
N ASP A 330 -20.81 -4.14 10.85
CA ASP A 330 -20.32 -3.31 11.94
C ASP A 330 -18.81 -3.16 11.91
N LEU A 331 -18.08 -4.25 11.60
CA LEU A 331 -16.64 -4.23 11.45
C LEU A 331 -16.21 -3.32 10.28
N LEU A 332 -16.86 -3.46 9.13
CA LEU A 332 -16.54 -2.67 7.93
C LEU A 332 -16.86 -1.19 8.15
N SER A 333 -18.01 -0.87 8.74
CA SER A 333 -18.42 0.51 9.06
C SER A 333 -17.50 1.16 10.08
N SER A 334 -17.04 0.41 11.08
CA SER A 334 -16.06 0.90 12.07
C SER A 334 -14.70 1.25 11.47
N ARG A 335 -14.45 0.80 10.24
CA ARG A 335 -13.20 1.03 9.49
C ARG A 335 -13.34 2.12 8.41
N SER A 336 -14.40 2.93 8.44
CA SER A 336 -14.54 4.08 7.53
C SER A 336 -13.43 5.12 7.76
N TRP A 337 -13.06 5.88 6.72
CA TRP A 337 -12.14 7.01 6.92
C TRP A 337 -12.65 8.04 7.90
N ASP A 338 -13.98 8.21 8.02
CA ASP A 338 -14.59 9.13 9.00
C ASP A 338 -14.39 8.67 10.44
N THR A 339 -14.31 7.36 10.68
CA THR A 339 -13.94 6.80 11.98
C THR A 339 -12.43 6.88 12.23
N VAL A 340 -11.63 6.51 11.23
CA VAL A 340 -10.16 6.51 11.34
C VAL A 340 -9.62 7.92 11.55
N ILE A 341 -10.20 8.94 10.90
CA ILE A 341 -9.74 10.32 11.03
C ILE A 341 -9.83 10.85 12.47
N LEU A 342 -10.78 10.37 13.27
CA LEU A 342 -10.90 10.78 14.68
C LEU A 342 -9.62 10.41 15.47
N ALA A 343 -9.09 9.21 15.24
CA ALA A 343 -7.83 8.80 15.85
C ALA A 343 -6.63 9.65 15.37
N LEU A 344 -6.65 10.11 14.10
CA LEU A 344 -5.65 11.05 13.59
C LEU A 344 -5.81 12.45 14.17
N LEU A 345 -7.05 12.95 14.36
CA LEU A 345 -7.31 14.26 14.95
C LEU A 345 -6.80 14.36 16.39
N GLU A 346 -6.99 13.31 17.19
CA GLU A 346 -6.36 13.21 18.52
C GLU A 346 -4.82 13.23 18.45
N ALA A 347 -4.27 12.72 17.36
CA ALA A 347 -2.82 12.74 17.12
C ALA A 347 -2.32 14.14 16.71
N TYR A 348 -3.17 14.95 16.06
CA TYR A 348 -2.86 16.34 15.68
C TYR A 348 -2.98 17.32 16.85
N ALA A 349 -3.82 17.05 17.83
CA ALA A 349 -3.92 17.81 19.08
C ALA A 349 -2.66 17.61 19.95
#